data_0280c4816b874560c82b0d492e5d0dfc
#
_entry.id   0280c4816b874560c82b0d492e5d0dfc
#
_cell.length_a   1.000
_cell.length_b   1.000
_cell.length_c   1.000
_cell.angle_alpha   90.00
_cell.angle_beta   90.00
_cell.angle_gamma   90.00
#
_symmetry.space_group_name_H-M   'P 1'
#
loop_
_entity.id
_entity.type
_entity.pdbx_description
1 polymer ?
#
loop_
_entity_poly.entity_id
_entity_poly.type
_entity_poly.pdbx_seq_one_letter_code
_entity_poly.pdbx_strand_id
1 'polypeptide(L)'
;MMQHKLKGFYTDGKRLFTRSISPGTRPFDERIFREARIEYRQIDPKKSKLAAAVMKGASQIGVKPGDSVLYLGASHGYTPSFMSDLVGDNDEGKGFIFALDFAPRVVRDLVFVAEERKNIIPIMGDANLPETYFHKVMQVDYVYQDIAQKNQAEIFIKNYRMFLKKEGFAFLAVKSRSVDISRKPKAVFNEIRAKLEQAGDIVIVDYKELDPLEKDHCVFVCKKK
;
A
#
# COMPACT_ATOMS: atom_id res chain seq x y z
N MET A 1 3.94 -24.05 -3.36
CA MET A 1 3.55 -22.65 -3.61
C MET A 1 4.34 -22.11 -4.80
N MET A 2 3.69 -21.48 -5.80
CA MET A 2 4.37 -20.92 -6.96
C MET A 2 4.67 -19.42 -6.74
N GLN A 3 5.81 -18.96 -7.21
CA GLN A 3 6.10 -17.53 -7.22
C GLN A 3 5.21 -16.81 -8.24
N HIS A 4 4.59 -15.70 -7.85
CA HIS A 4 3.84 -14.86 -8.75
C HIS A 4 4.79 -14.04 -9.64
N LYS A 5 4.34 -13.58 -10.83
CA LYS A 5 5.13 -12.71 -11.72
C LYS A 5 5.60 -11.40 -11.05
N LEU A 6 4.82 -10.89 -10.09
CA LEU A 6 5.23 -9.77 -9.24
C LEU A 6 5.98 -10.32 -8.03
N LYS A 7 7.21 -9.84 -7.86
CA LYS A 7 8.14 -10.28 -6.81
C LYS A 7 7.56 -10.09 -5.41
N GLY A 8 7.83 -11.04 -4.50
CA GLY A 8 7.33 -11.03 -3.13
C GLY A 8 5.93 -11.63 -2.97
N PHE A 9 5.18 -11.82 -4.07
CA PHE A 9 3.92 -12.52 -4.05
C PHE A 9 4.05 -13.97 -4.51
N TYR A 10 3.17 -14.80 -3.96
CA TYR A 10 3.07 -16.23 -4.26
C TYR A 10 1.61 -16.58 -4.55
N THR A 11 1.38 -17.70 -5.27
CA THR A 11 0.04 -18.14 -5.66
C THR A 11 -0.06 -19.64 -5.73
N ASP A 12 -1.27 -20.16 -5.52
CA ASP A 12 -1.67 -21.53 -5.83
C ASP A 12 -2.52 -21.62 -7.12
N GLY A 13 -2.53 -20.53 -7.92
CA GLY A 13 -3.33 -20.39 -9.13
C GLY A 13 -4.68 -19.69 -8.91
N LYS A 14 -5.17 -19.61 -7.68
CA LYS A 14 -6.46 -18.97 -7.33
C LYS A 14 -6.33 -17.89 -6.24
N ARG A 15 -5.42 -18.08 -5.31
CA ARG A 15 -5.22 -17.24 -4.12
C ARG A 15 -3.87 -16.56 -4.17
N LEU A 16 -3.77 -15.42 -3.51
CA LEU A 16 -2.55 -14.64 -3.41
C LEU A 16 -1.99 -14.74 -1.99
N PHE A 17 -0.67 -14.82 -1.88
CA PHE A 17 0.04 -14.97 -0.61
C PHE A 17 1.29 -14.11 -0.57
N THR A 18 1.74 -13.80 0.65
CA THR A 18 3.08 -13.30 0.96
C THR A 18 3.84 -14.33 1.79
N ARG A 19 5.18 -14.32 1.74
CA ARG A 19 6.01 -15.12 2.66
C ARG A 19 6.10 -14.38 4.00
N SER A 20 5.68 -15.03 5.07
CA SER A 20 5.70 -14.44 6.41
C SER A 20 7.13 -14.17 6.88
N ILE A 21 7.39 -12.94 7.32
CA ILE A 21 8.64 -12.58 8.04
C ILE A 21 8.54 -12.82 9.54
N SER A 22 7.32 -13.08 10.05
CA SER A 22 7.03 -13.37 11.47
C SER A 22 6.20 -14.64 11.55
N PRO A 23 6.79 -15.83 11.30
CA PRO A 23 6.06 -17.09 11.31
C PRO A 23 5.37 -17.35 12.66
N GLY A 24 4.14 -17.85 12.60
CA GLY A 24 3.31 -18.12 13.79
C GLY A 24 2.40 -16.98 14.19
N THR A 25 2.54 -15.77 13.62
CA THR A 25 1.64 -14.63 13.92
C THR A 25 0.52 -14.51 12.89
N ARG A 26 -0.71 -14.20 13.37
CA ARG A 26 -1.93 -14.07 12.54
C ARG A 26 -2.77 -12.89 12.99
N PRO A 27 -2.32 -11.65 12.79
CA PRO A 27 -3.00 -10.48 13.36
C PRO A 27 -4.42 -10.25 12.85
N PHE A 28 -4.82 -10.87 11.73
CA PHE A 28 -6.14 -10.69 11.09
C PHE A 28 -6.87 -12.01 10.79
N ASP A 29 -6.51 -13.09 11.48
CA ASP A 29 -7.06 -14.45 11.27
C ASP A 29 -6.95 -14.94 9.80
N GLU A 30 -5.99 -14.40 9.05
CA GLU A 30 -5.71 -14.82 7.69
C GLU A 30 -5.29 -16.30 7.64
N ARG A 31 -5.57 -16.93 6.51
CA ARG A 31 -5.18 -18.33 6.30
C ARG A 31 -3.67 -18.45 6.12
N ILE A 32 -3.09 -19.39 6.86
CA ILE A 32 -1.67 -19.73 6.78
C ILE A 32 -1.51 -21.00 5.95
N PHE A 33 -0.50 -20.98 5.10
CA PHE A 33 -0.03 -22.13 4.34
C PHE A 33 1.42 -22.41 4.70
N ARG A 34 1.77 -23.66 4.96
CA ARG A 34 3.16 -24.04 5.26
C ARG A 34 3.64 -25.04 4.24
N GLU A 35 4.81 -24.78 3.67
CA GLU A 35 5.50 -25.66 2.74
C GLU A 35 6.99 -25.70 3.12
N ALA A 36 7.47 -26.89 3.45
CA ALA A 36 8.77 -27.08 4.07
C ALA A 36 8.91 -26.20 5.35
N ARG A 37 9.87 -25.28 5.38
CA ARG A 37 10.12 -24.37 6.51
C ARG A 37 9.58 -22.95 6.27
N ILE A 38 8.83 -22.75 5.20
CA ILE A 38 8.30 -21.44 4.81
C ILE A 38 6.82 -21.36 5.18
N GLU A 39 6.45 -20.25 5.80
CA GLU A 39 5.08 -19.91 6.08
C GLU A 39 4.61 -18.83 5.12
N TYR A 40 3.46 -19.07 4.48
CA TYR A 40 2.79 -18.17 3.56
C TYR A 40 1.48 -17.70 4.16
N ARG A 41 1.21 -16.40 4.08
CA ARG A 41 -0.01 -15.76 4.56
C ARG A 41 -0.89 -15.40 3.37
N GLN A 42 -2.15 -15.84 3.39
CA GLN A 42 -3.12 -15.48 2.34
C GLN A 42 -3.58 -14.04 2.52
N ILE A 43 -3.39 -13.22 1.49
CA ILE A 43 -3.95 -11.87 1.43
C ILE A 43 -5.28 -11.88 0.67
N ASP A 44 -6.33 -11.29 1.26
CA ASP A 44 -7.66 -11.21 0.64
C ASP A 44 -7.74 -9.97 -0.26
N PRO A 45 -7.98 -10.13 -1.58
CA PRO A 45 -8.11 -9.00 -2.50
C PRO A 45 -9.37 -8.15 -2.28
N LYS A 46 -10.33 -8.63 -1.47
CA LYS A 46 -11.50 -7.83 -1.05
C LYS A 46 -11.23 -6.95 0.17
N LYS A 47 -10.05 -7.09 0.79
CA LYS A 47 -9.62 -6.31 1.95
C LYS A 47 -8.36 -5.49 1.69
N SER A 48 -7.75 -5.64 0.51
CA SER A 48 -6.49 -4.97 0.15
C SER A 48 -6.49 -4.55 -1.31
N LYS A 49 -6.46 -3.23 -1.55
CA LYS A 49 -6.36 -2.68 -2.91
C LYS A 49 -5.06 -3.10 -3.60
N LEU A 50 -3.98 -3.32 -2.82
CA LEU A 50 -2.73 -3.89 -3.32
C LEU A 50 -2.96 -5.28 -3.90
N ALA A 51 -3.57 -6.18 -3.12
CA ALA A 51 -3.88 -7.53 -3.57
C ALA A 51 -4.90 -7.53 -4.73
N ALA A 52 -5.90 -6.65 -4.69
CA ALA A 52 -6.86 -6.48 -5.78
C ALA A 52 -6.16 -6.06 -7.08
N ALA A 53 -5.22 -5.11 -7.03
CA ALA A 53 -4.44 -4.69 -8.20
C ALA A 53 -3.61 -5.85 -8.79
N VAL A 54 -2.95 -6.64 -7.93
CA VAL A 54 -2.19 -7.83 -8.35
C VAL A 54 -3.12 -8.84 -9.03
N MET A 55 -4.25 -9.16 -8.44
CA MET A 55 -5.25 -10.09 -8.99
C MET A 55 -5.92 -9.56 -10.26
N LYS A 56 -6.03 -8.26 -10.43
CA LYS A 56 -6.50 -7.59 -11.66
C LYS A 56 -5.41 -7.50 -12.73
N GLY A 57 -4.27 -8.13 -12.51
CA GLY A 57 -3.21 -8.25 -13.50
C GLY A 57 -2.35 -6.98 -13.64
N ALA A 58 -2.08 -6.28 -12.54
CA ALA A 58 -1.08 -5.20 -12.56
C ALA A 58 0.22 -5.68 -13.19
N SER A 59 0.82 -4.86 -14.03
CA SER A 59 2.10 -5.15 -14.69
C SER A 59 3.26 -4.97 -13.72
N GLN A 60 3.14 -4.01 -12.82
CA GLN A 60 4.07 -3.76 -11.72
C GLN A 60 3.34 -3.05 -10.57
N ILE A 61 3.92 -3.11 -9.38
CA ILE A 61 3.47 -2.39 -8.19
C ILE A 61 4.59 -1.52 -7.60
N GLY A 62 5.82 -1.70 -8.02
CA GLY A 62 6.99 -0.89 -7.71
C GLY A 62 7.69 -1.20 -6.38
N VAL A 63 7.01 -1.79 -5.39
CA VAL A 63 7.61 -2.12 -4.09
C VAL A 63 8.58 -3.29 -4.22
N LYS A 64 9.70 -3.24 -3.47
CA LYS A 64 10.78 -4.23 -3.49
C LYS A 64 11.21 -4.61 -2.07
N PRO A 65 11.82 -5.79 -1.89
CA PRO A 65 12.52 -6.12 -0.65
C PRO A 65 13.56 -5.07 -0.28
N GLY A 66 13.60 -4.67 0.97
CA GLY A 66 14.52 -3.65 1.49
C GLY A 66 14.00 -2.22 1.38
N ASP A 67 12.88 -1.97 0.68
CA ASP A 67 12.33 -0.62 0.57
C ASP A 67 11.89 -0.06 1.93
N SER A 68 12.16 1.23 2.14
CA SER A 68 11.47 2.05 3.13
C SER A 68 10.17 2.56 2.54
N VAL A 69 9.06 2.42 3.29
CA VAL A 69 7.71 2.74 2.82
C VAL A 69 7.08 3.79 3.72
N LEU A 70 6.45 4.82 3.13
CA LEU A 70 5.46 5.66 3.81
C LEU A 70 4.07 5.19 3.38
N TYR A 71 3.32 4.66 4.33
CA TYR A 71 1.96 4.18 4.14
C TYR A 71 0.96 5.17 4.75
N LEU A 72 0.17 5.83 3.92
CA LEU A 72 -0.85 6.81 4.29
C LEU A 72 -2.24 6.16 4.32
N GLY A 73 -2.92 6.21 5.47
CA GLY A 73 -4.19 5.53 5.71
C GLY A 73 -3.98 4.06 6.08
N ALA A 74 -3.11 3.81 7.06
CA ALA A 74 -2.72 2.46 7.47
C ALA A 74 -3.86 1.66 8.12
N SER A 75 -4.90 2.35 8.59
CA SER A 75 -6.04 1.73 9.26
C SER A 75 -5.58 0.80 10.39
N HIS A 76 -6.28 -0.28 10.65
CA HIS A 76 -5.91 -1.31 11.64
C HIS A 76 -4.66 -2.13 11.25
N GLY A 77 -3.98 -1.83 10.12
CA GLY A 77 -2.74 -2.49 9.72
C GLY A 77 -2.91 -3.72 8.81
N TYR A 78 -4.11 -3.98 8.25
CA TYR A 78 -4.30 -5.16 7.39
C TYR A 78 -3.31 -5.18 6.21
N THR A 79 -3.41 -4.23 5.28
CA THR A 79 -2.48 -4.17 4.14
C THR A 79 -1.02 -3.88 4.56
N PRO A 80 -0.75 -2.98 5.54
CA PRO A 80 0.61 -2.80 6.07
C PRO A 80 1.26 -4.09 6.56
N SER A 81 0.51 -5.01 7.19
CA SER A 81 1.06 -6.29 7.67
C SER A 81 1.53 -7.22 6.55
N PHE A 82 0.90 -7.19 5.39
CA PHE A 82 1.34 -7.93 4.21
C PHE A 82 2.45 -7.19 3.46
N MET A 83 2.40 -5.86 3.42
CA MET A 83 3.48 -5.06 2.86
C MET A 83 4.76 -5.23 3.68
N SER A 84 4.66 -5.43 5.00
CA SER A 84 5.82 -5.75 5.85
C SER A 84 6.52 -7.04 5.43
N ASP A 85 5.76 -8.03 4.95
CA ASP A 85 6.34 -9.26 4.37
C ASP A 85 7.07 -8.98 3.06
N LEU A 86 6.55 -8.06 2.22
CA LEU A 86 7.14 -7.75 0.91
C LEU A 86 8.49 -7.02 1.03
N VAL A 87 8.59 -6.11 2.01
CA VAL A 87 9.79 -5.27 2.19
C VAL A 87 10.73 -5.79 3.27
N GLY A 88 10.25 -6.71 4.13
CA GLY A 88 10.89 -7.09 5.38
C GLY A 88 12.19 -7.86 5.27
N ASP A 89 12.59 -8.47 6.39
CA ASP A 89 13.85 -9.18 6.53
C ASP A 89 13.81 -10.51 5.78
N ASN A 90 14.33 -10.51 4.59
CA ASN A 90 14.63 -11.68 3.78
C ASN A 90 16.04 -11.55 3.21
N ASP A 91 16.48 -12.56 2.45
CA ASP A 91 17.82 -12.60 1.87
C ASP A 91 18.16 -11.42 0.94
N GLU A 92 17.17 -10.60 0.58
CA GLU A 92 17.30 -9.50 -0.38
C GLU A 92 17.30 -8.11 0.27
N GLY A 93 16.91 -7.96 1.55
CA GLY A 93 16.92 -6.68 2.24
C GLY A 93 16.06 -6.59 3.49
N LYS A 94 16.32 -5.55 4.28
CA LYS A 94 15.61 -5.21 5.53
C LYS A 94 14.86 -3.90 5.33
N GLY A 95 13.63 -3.98 4.84
CA GLY A 95 12.75 -2.82 4.69
C GLY A 95 11.82 -2.62 5.88
N PHE A 96 11.25 -1.43 5.96
CA PHE A 96 10.33 -1.05 7.03
C PHE A 96 9.25 -0.09 6.53
N ILE A 97 8.19 0.07 7.33
CA ILE A 97 6.99 0.84 6.96
C ILE A 97 6.71 1.89 8.04
N PHE A 98 6.71 3.15 7.66
CA PHE A 98 6.08 4.23 8.40
C PHE A 98 4.57 4.19 8.13
N ALA A 99 3.81 3.65 9.05
CA ALA A 99 2.37 3.40 8.89
C ALA A 99 1.57 4.52 9.58
N LEU A 100 1.06 5.46 8.78
CA LEU A 100 0.39 6.66 9.26
C LEU A 100 -1.13 6.52 9.18
N ASP A 101 -1.81 6.85 10.27
CA ASP A 101 -3.25 7.07 10.32
C ASP A 101 -3.58 8.22 11.28
N PHE A 102 -4.71 8.89 11.09
CA PHE A 102 -5.12 10.02 11.93
C PHE A 102 -6.04 9.62 13.09
N ALA A 103 -6.69 8.45 13.03
CA ALA A 103 -7.69 8.01 13.99
C ALA A 103 -7.04 7.30 15.19
N PRO A 104 -7.13 7.85 16.44
CA PRO A 104 -6.45 7.28 17.60
C PRO A 104 -6.80 5.81 17.89
N ARG A 105 -8.07 5.42 17.71
CA ARG A 105 -8.51 4.03 17.92
C ARG A 105 -7.83 3.08 16.95
N VAL A 106 -7.74 3.49 15.71
CA VAL A 106 -7.15 2.70 14.62
C VAL A 106 -5.65 2.56 14.82
N VAL A 107 -4.97 3.67 15.18
CA VAL A 107 -3.51 3.66 15.46
C VAL A 107 -3.20 2.76 16.66
N ARG A 108 -4.05 2.71 17.69
CA ARG A 108 -3.88 1.78 18.81
C ARG A 108 -3.85 0.33 18.31
N ASP A 109 -4.77 -0.07 17.45
CA ASP A 109 -4.82 -1.43 16.92
C ASP A 109 -3.61 -1.70 16.00
N LEU A 110 -3.15 -0.70 15.25
CA LEU A 110 -1.94 -0.76 14.44
C LEU A 110 -0.67 -0.98 15.31
N VAL A 111 -0.63 -0.43 16.53
CA VAL A 111 0.48 -0.66 17.48
C VAL A 111 0.56 -2.14 17.83
N PHE A 112 -0.54 -2.83 18.11
CA PHE A 112 -0.53 -4.26 18.37
C PHE A 112 0.01 -5.07 17.18
N VAL A 113 -0.34 -4.68 15.95
CA VAL A 113 0.26 -5.30 14.74
C VAL A 113 1.77 -5.06 14.68
N ALA A 114 2.23 -3.87 15.05
CA ALA A 114 3.66 -3.53 15.06
C ALA A 114 4.45 -4.24 16.16
N GLU A 115 3.81 -4.62 17.28
CA GLU A 115 4.42 -5.46 18.32
C GLU A 115 4.79 -6.85 17.78
N GLU A 116 4.00 -7.39 16.87
CA GLU A 116 4.25 -8.68 16.20
C GLU A 116 5.16 -8.54 14.97
N ARG A 117 5.18 -7.35 14.34
CA ARG A 117 5.88 -7.05 13.09
C ARG A 117 6.81 -5.86 13.25
N LYS A 118 8.05 -6.14 13.69
CA LYS A 118 9.03 -5.15 14.15
C LYS A 118 9.51 -4.17 13.07
N ASN A 119 9.15 -4.39 11.81
CA ASN A 119 9.43 -3.48 10.70
C ASN A 119 8.24 -2.55 10.35
N ILE A 120 7.21 -2.48 11.20
CA ILE A 120 6.13 -1.49 11.10
C ILE A 120 6.32 -0.45 12.20
N ILE A 121 6.30 0.82 11.81
CA ILE A 121 6.47 1.99 12.69
C ILE A 121 5.14 2.77 12.66
N PRO A 122 4.25 2.62 13.65
CA PRO A 122 3.00 3.34 13.70
C PRO A 122 3.24 4.84 13.91
N ILE A 123 2.52 5.67 13.15
CA ILE A 123 2.56 7.13 13.28
C ILE A 123 1.11 7.65 13.35
N MET A 124 0.78 8.37 14.41
CA MET A 124 -0.44 9.15 14.46
C MET A 124 -0.20 10.50 13.81
N GLY A 125 -0.96 10.82 12.75
CA GLY A 125 -0.84 12.08 12.03
C GLY A 125 -1.87 12.23 10.91
N ASP A 126 -2.09 13.47 10.47
CA ASP A 126 -2.97 13.77 9.35
C ASP A 126 -2.15 13.85 8.05
N ALA A 127 -2.47 13.00 7.08
CA ALA A 127 -1.82 12.98 5.78
C ALA A 127 -1.98 14.29 4.97
N ASN A 128 -2.97 15.15 5.33
CA ASN A 128 -3.12 16.49 4.76
C ASN A 128 -2.01 17.45 5.19
N LEU A 129 -1.37 17.19 6.34
CA LEU A 129 -0.41 18.05 7.01
C LEU A 129 0.96 17.38 7.14
N PRO A 130 1.63 17.04 6.02
CA PRO A 130 2.89 16.29 6.03
C PRO A 130 4.01 16.98 6.82
N GLU A 131 3.98 18.29 6.95
CA GLU A 131 4.89 19.08 7.76
C GLU A 131 4.84 18.74 9.26
N THR A 132 3.71 18.22 9.76
CA THR A 132 3.54 17.88 11.18
C THR A 132 4.25 16.59 11.58
N TYR A 133 4.55 15.72 10.63
CA TYR A 133 5.27 14.46 10.87
C TYR A 133 6.56 14.33 10.05
N PHE A 134 6.97 15.39 9.38
CA PHE A 134 8.21 15.43 8.61
C PHE A 134 9.43 14.95 9.40
N HIS A 135 9.52 15.32 10.67
CA HIS A 135 10.62 14.96 11.57
C HIS A 135 10.59 13.48 12.01
N LYS A 136 9.49 12.75 11.73
CA LYS A 136 9.30 11.32 12.08
C LYS A 136 9.55 10.38 10.91
N VAL A 137 9.61 10.91 9.69
CA VAL A 137 9.69 10.11 8.46
C VAL A 137 10.89 10.58 7.64
N MET A 138 11.78 9.66 7.32
CA MET A 138 12.87 9.92 6.39
C MET A 138 12.38 9.91 4.94
N GLN A 139 13.25 10.26 3.98
CA GLN A 139 12.95 10.00 2.57
C GLN A 139 12.85 8.50 2.32
N VAL A 140 11.78 8.09 1.64
CA VAL A 140 11.41 6.69 1.43
C VAL A 140 11.55 6.27 -0.03
N ASP A 141 11.69 4.97 -0.25
CA ASP A 141 11.76 4.36 -1.58
C ASP A 141 10.38 4.19 -2.20
N TYR A 142 9.35 4.12 -1.34
CA TYR A 142 7.98 3.85 -1.76
C TYR A 142 6.95 4.65 -0.94
N VAL A 143 5.96 5.23 -1.62
CA VAL A 143 4.80 5.87 -0.98
C VAL A 143 3.54 5.10 -1.35
N TYR A 144 2.78 4.66 -0.36
CA TYR A 144 1.47 4.02 -0.53
C TYR A 144 0.38 4.89 0.07
N GLN A 145 -0.70 5.15 -0.67
CA GLN A 145 -1.85 5.88 -0.14
C GLN A 145 -3.15 5.13 -0.38
N ASP A 146 -3.90 4.89 0.70
CA ASP A 146 -5.28 4.37 0.70
C ASP A 146 -6.11 5.15 1.74
N ILE A 147 -6.51 6.38 1.39
CA ILE A 147 -7.31 7.27 2.24
C ILE A 147 -8.64 7.61 1.59
N ALA A 148 -9.67 7.80 2.41
CA ALA A 148 -11.03 8.11 1.97
C ALA A 148 -11.33 9.62 2.12
N GLN A 149 -10.55 10.47 1.45
CA GLN A 149 -10.68 11.93 1.49
C GLN A 149 -11.09 12.48 0.12
N LYS A 150 -11.79 13.62 0.10
CA LYS A 150 -12.19 14.27 -1.14
C LYS A 150 -10.98 14.74 -1.96
N ASN A 151 -9.97 15.28 -1.29
CA ASN A 151 -8.73 15.82 -1.85
C ASN A 151 -7.58 14.79 -1.87
N GLN A 152 -7.88 13.50 -2.07
CA GLN A 152 -6.88 12.43 -1.99
C GLN A 152 -5.73 12.57 -3.01
N ALA A 153 -5.97 13.18 -4.17
CA ALA A 153 -4.90 13.44 -5.15
C ALA A 153 -3.91 14.50 -4.67
N GLU A 154 -4.42 15.59 -4.10
CA GLU A 154 -3.62 16.68 -3.56
C GLU A 154 -2.78 16.21 -2.36
N ILE A 155 -3.37 15.38 -1.47
CA ILE A 155 -2.67 14.74 -0.36
C ILE A 155 -1.54 13.85 -0.89
N PHE A 156 -1.84 13.03 -1.89
CA PHE A 156 -0.85 12.16 -2.52
C PHE A 156 0.33 12.97 -3.07
N ILE A 157 0.07 14.01 -3.86
CA ILE A 157 1.10 14.84 -4.49
C ILE A 157 1.99 15.53 -3.44
N LYS A 158 1.40 16.05 -2.35
CA LYS A 158 2.16 16.66 -1.25
C LYS A 158 3.14 15.67 -0.62
N ASN A 159 2.64 14.52 -0.20
CA ASN A 159 3.46 13.48 0.45
C ASN A 159 4.50 12.88 -0.49
N TYR A 160 4.09 12.60 -1.71
CA TYR A 160 4.97 12.13 -2.78
C TYR A 160 6.16 13.06 -2.99
N ARG A 161 5.93 14.37 -3.08
CA ARG A 161 7.01 15.36 -3.28
C ARG A 161 7.93 15.45 -2.08
N MET A 162 7.37 15.43 -0.87
CA MET A 162 8.12 15.61 0.36
C MET A 162 8.97 14.40 0.73
N PHE A 163 8.43 13.20 0.59
CA PHE A 163 9.05 12.00 1.16
C PHE A 163 9.63 11.03 0.13
N LEU A 164 9.10 10.98 -1.10
CA LEU A 164 9.55 9.98 -2.07
C LEU A 164 10.91 10.38 -2.66
N LYS A 165 11.87 9.46 -2.61
CA LYS A 165 13.17 9.59 -3.30
C LYS A 165 12.98 9.74 -4.80
N LYS A 166 13.96 10.32 -5.49
CA LYS A 166 14.03 10.31 -6.96
C LYS A 166 14.04 8.86 -7.45
N GLU A 167 13.39 8.58 -8.59
CA GLU A 167 13.21 7.25 -9.17
C GLU A 167 12.38 6.29 -8.29
N GLY A 168 11.91 6.71 -7.11
CA GLY A 168 11.05 5.94 -6.24
C GLY A 168 9.67 5.69 -6.85
N PHE A 169 8.98 4.67 -6.35
CA PHE A 169 7.64 4.32 -6.79
C PHE A 169 6.59 4.75 -5.79
N ALA A 170 5.37 4.96 -6.28
CA ALA A 170 4.24 5.24 -5.42
C ALA A 170 2.97 4.54 -5.91
N PHE A 171 2.08 4.24 -4.98
CA PHE A 171 0.79 3.60 -5.22
C PHE A 171 -0.32 4.45 -4.63
N LEU A 172 -1.22 4.91 -5.48
CA LEU A 172 -2.41 5.66 -5.07
C LEU A 172 -3.65 4.81 -5.30
N ALA A 173 -4.30 4.40 -4.22
CA ALA A 173 -5.65 3.84 -4.27
C ALA A 173 -6.68 4.98 -4.21
N VAL A 174 -7.62 4.96 -5.15
CA VAL A 174 -8.67 5.98 -5.27
C VAL A 174 -10.03 5.34 -5.04
N LYS A 175 -10.78 5.87 -4.07
CA LYS A 175 -12.19 5.56 -3.85
C LYS A 175 -13.03 6.69 -4.45
N SER A 176 -13.69 6.45 -5.59
CA SER A 176 -14.44 7.50 -6.29
C SER A 176 -15.56 8.11 -5.45
N ARG A 177 -16.26 7.27 -4.66
CA ARG A 177 -17.35 7.72 -3.78
C ARG A 177 -16.89 8.65 -2.65
N SER A 178 -15.62 8.62 -2.28
CA SER A 178 -15.06 9.57 -1.30
C SER A 178 -14.69 10.91 -1.93
N VAL A 179 -14.44 10.95 -3.24
CA VAL A 179 -14.20 12.19 -3.99
C VAL A 179 -15.53 12.88 -4.30
N ASP A 180 -16.44 12.15 -4.96
CA ASP A 180 -17.75 12.65 -5.31
C ASP A 180 -18.74 11.50 -5.52
N ILE A 181 -19.75 11.42 -4.66
CA ILE A 181 -20.77 10.37 -4.69
C ILE A 181 -21.75 10.51 -5.88
N SER A 182 -21.91 11.72 -6.41
CA SER A 182 -22.86 12.03 -7.49
C SER A 182 -22.33 11.66 -8.88
N ARG A 183 -21.02 11.54 -9.01
CA ARG A 183 -20.35 11.32 -10.29
C ARG A 183 -20.10 9.84 -10.57
N LYS A 184 -20.05 9.50 -11.86
CA LYS A 184 -19.63 8.16 -12.31
C LYS A 184 -18.17 7.92 -11.94
N PRO A 185 -17.81 6.73 -11.38
CA PRO A 185 -16.44 6.42 -10.96
C PRO A 185 -15.39 6.75 -12.00
N LYS A 186 -15.62 6.38 -13.25
CA LYS A 186 -14.67 6.61 -14.35
C LYS A 186 -14.38 8.10 -14.61
N ALA A 187 -15.37 8.97 -14.42
CA ALA A 187 -15.17 10.42 -14.57
C ALA A 187 -14.24 10.97 -13.45
N VAL A 188 -14.41 10.46 -12.23
CA VAL A 188 -13.52 10.78 -11.09
C VAL A 188 -12.12 10.27 -11.33
N PHE A 189 -11.97 9.02 -11.80
CA PHE A 189 -10.66 8.43 -12.10
C PHE A 189 -9.90 9.22 -13.17
N ASN A 190 -10.58 9.67 -14.22
CA ASN A 190 -9.98 10.49 -15.26
C ASN A 190 -9.52 11.87 -14.75
N GLU A 191 -10.30 12.49 -13.84
CA GLU A 191 -9.90 13.74 -13.20
C GLU A 191 -8.63 13.56 -12.35
N ILE A 192 -8.59 12.50 -11.52
CA ILE A 192 -7.40 12.19 -10.71
C ILE A 192 -6.19 11.94 -11.61
N ARG A 193 -6.36 11.17 -12.71
CA ARG A 193 -5.29 10.97 -13.70
C ARG A 193 -4.76 12.29 -14.23
N ALA A 194 -5.64 13.19 -14.66
CA ALA A 194 -5.25 14.49 -15.18
C ALA A 194 -4.47 15.33 -14.15
N LYS A 195 -4.90 15.32 -12.86
CA LYS A 195 -4.16 16.00 -11.78
C LYS A 195 -2.76 15.42 -11.58
N LEU A 196 -2.61 14.09 -11.63
CA LEU A 196 -1.29 13.43 -11.51
C LEU A 196 -0.38 13.80 -12.69
N GLU A 197 -0.91 13.80 -13.92
CA GLU A 197 -0.15 14.15 -15.12
C GLU A 197 0.25 15.63 -15.11
N GLN A 198 -0.63 16.53 -14.69
CA GLN A 198 -0.36 17.98 -14.54
C GLN A 198 0.70 18.29 -13.48
N ALA A 199 0.93 17.40 -12.52
CA ALA A 199 1.96 17.59 -11.51
C ALA A 199 3.38 17.67 -12.10
N GLY A 200 3.62 17.08 -13.30
CA GLY A 200 4.83 17.22 -14.10
C GLY A 200 6.00 16.32 -13.65
N ASP A 201 6.09 16.02 -12.37
CA ASP A 201 7.13 15.19 -11.75
C ASP A 201 6.69 13.72 -11.55
N ILE A 202 5.44 13.39 -11.87
CA ILE A 202 4.83 12.06 -11.75
C ILE A 202 4.72 11.38 -13.11
N VAL A 203 5.16 10.12 -13.19
CA VAL A 203 4.92 9.23 -14.33
C VAL A 203 3.97 8.13 -13.90
N ILE A 204 2.78 8.03 -14.50
CA ILE A 204 1.87 6.90 -14.28
C ILE A 204 2.41 5.71 -15.08
N VAL A 205 2.82 4.65 -14.39
CA VAL A 205 3.43 3.45 -15.00
C VAL A 205 2.47 2.27 -15.10
N ASP A 206 1.40 2.25 -14.28
CA ASP A 206 0.30 1.30 -14.40
C ASP A 206 -1.01 1.91 -13.83
N TYR A 207 -2.13 1.36 -14.27
CA TYR A 207 -3.47 1.74 -13.83
C TYR A 207 -4.39 0.52 -13.86
N LYS A 208 -5.19 0.31 -12.79
CA LYS A 208 -6.20 -0.74 -12.73
C LYS A 208 -7.48 -0.25 -12.09
N GLU A 209 -8.61 -0.53 -12.71
CA GLU A 209 -9.92 -0.51 -12.04
C GLU A 209 -10.11 -1.81 -11.27
N LEU A 210 -10.54 -1.73 -10.02
CA LEU A 210 -10.53 -2.87 -9.11
C LEU A 210 -11.85 -3.65 -9.07
N ASP A 211 -12.92 -3.17 -9.73
CA ASP A 211 -14.16 -3.92 -9.83
C ASP A 211 -13.91 -5.32 -10.42
N PRO A 212 -14.57 -6.37 -9.93
CA PRO A 212 -15.56 -6.43 -8.84
C PRO A 212 -14.95 -6.67 -7.43
N LEU A 213 -13.62 -6.73 -7.31
CA LEU A 213 -12.94 -7.05 -6.04
C LEU A 213 -13.11 -5.93 -5.02
N GLU A 214 -12.90 -4.69 -5.46
CA GLU A 214 -13.09 -3.47 -4.69
C GLU A 214 -13.93 -2.49 -5.53
N LYS A 215 -15.24 -2.44 -5.24
CA LYS A 215 -16.20 -1.67 -6.02
C LYS A 215 -15.93 -0.17 -5.95
N ASP A 216 -16.05 0.51 -7.11
CA ASP A 216 -15.86 1.96 -7.26
C ASP A 216 -14.43 2.42 -6.89
N HIS A 217 -13.43 1.52 -7.00
CA HIS A 217 -12.02 1.83 -6.75
C HIS A 217 -11.16 1.66 -8.00
N CYS A 218 -10.12 2.48 -8.09
CA CYS A 218 -9.00 2.24 -9.00
C CYS A 218 -7.67 2.48 -8.28
N VAL A 219 -6.59 2.08 -8.94
CA VAL A 219 -5.24 2.35 -8.47
C VAL A 219 -4.37 2.93 -9.59
N PHE A 220 -3.49 3.82 -9.21
CA PHE A 220 -2.39 4.33 -10.04
C PHE A 220 -1.08 3.89 -9.43
N VAL A 221 -0.23 3.26 -10.22
CA VAL A 221 1.17 3.05 -9.87
C VAL A 221 1.97 4.14 -10.55
N CYS A 222 2.72 4.88 -9.78
CA CYS A 222 3.46 6.06 -10.22
C CYS A 222 4.96 5.89 -9.97
N LYS A 223 5.77 6.62 -10.73
CA LYS A 223 7.22 6.73 -10.56
C LYS A 223 7.62 8.20 -10.53
N LYS A 224 8.56 8.56 -9.64
CA LYS A 224 9.13 9.91 -9.54
C LYS A 224 10.22 10.11 -10.60
N LYS A 225 10.14 11.23 -11.31
CA LYS A 225 11.20 11.66 -12.25
C LYS A 225 12.45 12.11 -11.50
#